data_55a1e1860ae14d0e3ccd5b3ecff9d383
#
_entry.id   55a1e1860ae14d0e3ccd5b3ecff9d383
#
_cell.length_a   1.000
_cell.length_b   1.000
_cell.length_c   1.000
_cell.angle_alpha   90.00
_cell.angle_beta   90.00
_cell.angle_gamma   90.00
#
_symmetry.space_group_name_H-M   'P 1'
#
loop_
_entity.id
_entity.type
_entity.pdbx_description
1 polymer ?
#
loop_
_entity_poly.entity_id
_entity_poly.type
_entity_poly.pdbx_seq_one_letter_code
_entity_poly.pdbx_strand_id
1 'polypeptide(L)'
;MKVDYTQPMDLEFIEEFWDDLDMNQVVQYQKLPQDFIEKHFHRLDANALVRYQNMTMDFIKEKWAWFNKNIIAQYVVLPIEWIKEKWSDFQSTAIETITKYQTLTEDFLKEKWDQLVAFSDKVGEQISRYQTMTVDFIKEKWEYLDSNYISRYQKLTVDFIKEKWDQLSVAALAVFQIISDDVRSLLGLEPPAKTITGAQILAFDPCSDGMDRYHAHTPLDTTVLTWNELLELHATSKDGLRDIHWLSYKLGKKINT
;
A
#
# COMPACT_ATOMS: atom_id res chain seq x y z
N MET A 1 7.87 -36.78 -17.74
CA MET A 1 6.38 -36.63 -17.67
C MET A 1 6.04 -35.17 -17.98
N LYS A 2 5.02 -34.89 -18.82
CA LYS A 2 4.55 -33.48 -18.99
C LYS A 2 3.45 -33.25 -17.94
N VAL A 3 3.78 -32.51 -16.91
CA VAL A 3 2.88 -32.26 -15.77
C VAL A 3 2.29 -30.87 -15.90
N ASP A 4 0.97 -30.74 -15.73
CA ASP A 4 0.28 -29.45 -15.63
C ASP A 4 0.13 -29.11 -14.13
N TYR A 5 1.04 -28.32 -13.60
CA TYR A 5 1.08 -27.94 -12.19
C TYR A 5 -0.08 -27.04 -11.75
N THR A 6 -0.84 -26.48 -12.69
CA THR A 6 -2.02 -25.66 -12.36
C THR A 6 -3.24 -26.49 -11.97
N GLN A 7 -3.23 -27.80 -12.28
CA GLN A 7 -4.27 -28.72 -11.85
C GLN A 7 -4.01 -29.22 -10.42
N PRO A 8 -5.06 -29.42 -9.60
CA PRO A 8 -4.89 -29.99 -8.26
C PRO A 8 -4.20 -31.33 -8.28
N MET A 9 -3.24 -31.52 -7.37
CA MET A 9 -2.52 -32.78 -7.16
C MET A 9 -2.78 -33.34 -5.78
N ASP A 10 -2.95 -34.67 -5.66
CA ASP A 10 -3.02 -35.32 -4.38
C ASP A 10 -1.63 -35.36 -3.70
N LEU A 11 -1.60 -35.25 -2.37
CA LEU A 11 -0.35 -35.26 -1.63
C LEU A 11 0.41 -36.58 -1.77
N GLU A 12 -0.31 -37.70 -1.85
CA GLU A 12 0.28 -39.02 -2.09
C GLU A 12 0.99 -39.06 -3.44
N PHE A 13 0.40 -38.47 -4.49
CA PHE A 13 1.02 -38.36 -5.80
C PHE A 13 2.30 -37.49 -5.74
N ILE A 14 2.25 -36.36 -5.01
CA ILE A 14 3.41 -35.49 -4.86
C ILE A 14 4.56 -36.22 -4.12
N GLU A 15 4.23 -37.02 -3.10
CA GLU A 15 5.24 -37.82 -2.35
C GLU A 15 5.83 -38.95 -3.22
N GLU A 16 4.98 -39.68 -3.96
CA GLU A 16 5.42 -40.79 -4.81
C GLU A 16 6.34 -40.33 -5.96
N PHE A 17 6.00 -39.20 -6.61
CA PHE A 17 6.74 -38.68 -7.76
C PHE A 17 7.66 -37.51 -7.40
N TRP A 18 8.07 -37.37 -6.14
CA TRP A 18 8.82 -36.24 -5.63
C TRP A 18 10.05 -35.86 -6.48
N ASP A 19 10.84 -36.84 -6.89
CA ASP A 19 12.10 -36.62 -7.62
C ASP A 19 11.87 -36.38 -9.13
N ASP A 20 10.67 -36.67 -9.63
CA ASP A 20 10.25 -36.44 -11.01
C ASP A 20 9.50 -35.11 -11.21
N LEU A 21 9.08 -34.48 -10.10
CA LEU A 21 8.33 -33.20 -10.09
C LEU A 21 9.26 -32.02 -9.89
N ASP A 22 8.94 -30.90 -10.54
CA ASP A 22 9.49 -29.60 -10.20
C ASP A 22 8.81 -29.07 -8.92
N MET A 23 9.47 -29.26 -7.77
CA MET A 23 8.93 -28.88 -6.47
C MET A 23 8.73 -27.37 -6.30
N ASN A 24 9.42 -26.53 -7.08
CA ASN A 24 9.16 -25.09 -7.09
C ASN A 24 7.79 -24.78 -7.74
N GLN A 25 7.44 -25.51 -8.81
CA GLN A 25 6.11 -25.42 -9.42
C GLN A 25 5.02 -25.99 -8.50
N VAL A 26 5.31 -27.10 -7.82
CA VAL A 26 4.39 -27.65 -6.80
C VAL A 26 4.12 -26.60 -5.71
N VAL A 27 5.16 -26.04 -5.11
CA VAL A 27 5.04 -25.00 -4.07
C VAL A 27 4.30 -23.76 -4.58
N GLN A 28 4.49 -23.41 -5.85
CA GLN A 28 3.85 -22.22 -6.43
C GLN A 28 2.36 -22.41 -6.71
N TYR A 29 1.96 -23.58 -7.23
CA TYR A 29 0.62 -23.78 -7.75
C TYR A 29 -0.26 -24.69 -6.90
N GLN A 30 0.32 -25.54 -6.02
CA GLN A 30 -0.44 -26.41 -5.13
C GLN A 30 -0.59 -25.79 -3.75
N LYS A 31 -1.74 -26.00 -3.13
CA LYS A 31 -1.98 -25.58 -1.76
C LYS A 31 -1.54 -26.70 -0.81
N LEU A 32 -0.37 -26.55 -0.20
CA LEU A 32 0.22 -27.55 0.68
C LEU A 32 -0.26 -27.36 2.12
N PRO A 33 -0.74 -28.42 2.80
CA PRO A 33 -1.04 -28.37 4.22
C PRO A 33 0.20 -28.11 5.08
N GLN A 34 0.01 -27.52 6.25
CA GLN A 34 1.10 -27.16 7.16
C GLN A 34 1.96 -28.38 7.57
N ASP A 35 1.35 -29.50 7.90
CA ASP A 35 2.00 -30.74 8.29
C ASP A 35 2.85 -31.34 7.15
N PHE A 36 2.38 -31.22 5.91
CA PHE A 36 3.16 -31.60 4.74
C PHE A 36 4.41 -30.71 4.59
N ILE A 37 4.24 -29.40 4.73
CA ILE A 37 5.36 -28.44 4.69
C ILE A 37 6.37 -28.76 5.80
N GLU A 38 5.91 -28.99 7.03
CA GLU A 38 6.77 -29.33 8.17
C GLU A 38 7.58 -30.61 7.95
N LYS A 39 6.89 -31.65 7.47
CA LYS A 39 7.51 -32.96 7.16
C LYS A 39 8.62 -32.84 6.11
N HIS A 40 8.41 -32.02 5.08
CA HIS A 40 9.28 -31.94 3.92
C HIS A 40 10.12 -30.65 3.83
N PHE A 41 10.10 -29.82 4.87
CA PHE A 41 10.72 -28.48 4.87
C PHE A 41 12.16 -28.44 4.35
N HIS A 42 12.96 -29.42 4.77
CA HIS A 42 14.38 -29.50 4.41
C HIS A 42 14.64 -29.83 2.92
N ARG A 43 13.60 -30.23 2.19
CA ARG A 43 13.64 -30.52 0.74
C ARG A 43 12.95 -29.45 -0.10
N LEU A 44 12.29 -28.46 0.52
CA LEU A 44 11.56 -27.39 -0.14
C LEU A 44 12.35 -26.09 -0.10
N ASP A 45 12.18 -25.24 -1.11
CA ASP A 45 12.75 -23.90 -1.09
C ASP A 45 12.00 -23.02 -0.09
N ALA A 46 12.67 -22.64 0.99
CA ALA A 46 12.08 -21.83 2.07
C ALA A 46 11.54 -20.48 1.55
N ASN A 47 12.19 -19.87 0.55
CA ASN A 47 11.77 -18.60 0.00
C ASN A 47 10.55 -18.75 -0.92
N ALA A 48 10.43 -19.86 -1.64
CA ALA A 48 9.22 -20.19 -2.39
C ALA A 48 8.05 -20.44 -1.44
N LEU A 49 8.24 -21.15 -0.34
CA LEU A 49 7.21 -21.36 0.69
C LEU A 49 6.68 -20.02 1.22
N VAL A 50 7.56 -19.07 1.55
CA VAL A 50 7.15 -17.73 2.02
C VAL A 50 6.30 -16.98 1.01
N ARG A 51 6.58 -17.14 -0.29
CA ARG A 51 5.88 -16.41 -1.36
C ARG A 51 4.52 -16.98 -1.69
N TYR A 52 4.38 -18.30 -1.62
CA TYR A 52 3.25 -18.99 -2.24
C TYR A 52 2.40 -19.79 -1.26
N GLN A 53 2.87 -20.05 -0.04
CA GLN A 53 2.17 -20.87 0.94
C GLN A 53 1.77 -20.07 2.18
N ASN A 54 0.71 -20.52 2.83
CA ASN A 54 0.29 -19.98 4.12
C ASN A 54 0.93 -20.80 5.23
N MET A 55 1.96 -20.26 5.87
CA MET A 55 2.62 -20.89 7.01
C MET A 55 2.16 -20.24 8.33
N THR A 56 2.09 -21.05 9.38
CA THR A 56 1.80 -20.52 10.72
C THR A 56 2.95 -19.65 11.24
N MET A 57 2.62 -18.63 12.04
CA MET A 57 3.65 -17.77 12.63
C MET A 57 4.61 -18.54 13.54
N ASP A 58 4.12 -19.59 14.22
CA ASP A 58 4.95 -20.43 15.08
C ASP A 58 5.98 -21.21 14.28
N PHE A 59 5.60 -21.76 13.13
CA PHE A 59 6.52 -22.41 12.22
C PHE A 59 7.57 -21.44 11.65
N ILE A 60 7.14 -20.25 11.27
CA ILE A 60 8.06 -19.20 10.79
C ILE A 60 9.07 -18.82 11.88
N LYS A 61 8.64 -18.71 13.14
CA LYS A 61 9.52 -18.45 14.28
C LYS A 61 10.53 -19.58 14.50
N GLU A 62 10.06 -20.82 14.46
CA GLU A 62 10.90 -22.00 14.61
C GLU A 62 11.97 -22.09 13.52
N LYS A 63 11.59 -21.85 12.28
CA LYS A 63 12.47 -21.95 11.11
C LYS A 63 13.11 -20.62 10.70
N TRP A 64 13.08 -19.60 11.55
CA TRP A 64 13.49 -18.23 11.25
C TRP A 64 14.84 -18.09 10.53
N ALA A 65 15.84 -18.87 10.96
CA ALA A 65 17.17 -18.83 10.38
C ALA A 65 17.24 -19.23 8.89
N TRP A 66 16.29 -20.01 8.42
CA TRP A 66 16.25 -20.53 7.05
C TRP A 66 15.70 -19.53 6.03
N PHE A 67 14.95 -18.55 6.49
CA PHE A 67 14.26 -17.62 5.61
C PHE A 67 15.11 -16.38 5.27
N ASN A 68 15.01 -15.93 4.03
CA ASN A 68 15.52 -14.63 3.64
C ASN A 68 14.65 -13.53 4.26
N LYS A 69 15.25 -12.61 5.03
CA LYS A 69 14.57 -11.60 5.81
C LYS A 69 13.83 -10.57 4.94
N ASN A 70 14.35 -10.27 3.74
CA ASN A 70 13.65 -9.42 2.77
C ASN A 70 12.37 -10.07 2.26
N ILE A 71 12.45 -11.37 1.93
CA ILE A 71 11.30 -12.09 1.39
C ILE A 71 10.23 -12.22 2.48
N ILE A 72 10.62 -12.59 3.70
CA ILE A 72 9.66 -12.67 4.81
C ILE A 72 9.01 -11.30 5.09
N ALA A 73 9.81 -10.23 5.15
CA ALA A 73 9.29 -8.88 5.39
C ALA A 73 8.35 -8.38 4.28
N GLN A 74 8.47 -8.92 3.07
CA GLN A 74 7.61 -8.55 1.94
C GLN A 74 6.30 -9.32 1.90
N TYR A 75 6.31 -10.61 2.24
CA TYR A 75 5.16 -11.51 1.98
C TYR A 75 4.43 -11.97 3.23
N VAL A 76 5.02 -11.85 4.41
CA VAL A 76 4.43 -12.26 5.70
C VAL A 76 4.15 -11.05 6.55
N VAL A 77 2.93 -10.94 7.10
CA VAL A 77 2.62 -9.91 8.10
C VAL A 77 3.23 -10.34 9.43
N LEU A 78 4.25 -9.61 9.87
CA LEU A 78 4.97 -9.90 11.11
C LEU A 78 4.37 -9.11 12.27
N PRO A 79 4.15 -9.74 13.45
CA PRO A 79 3.80 -8.99 14.66
C PRO A 79 4.93 -8.01 15.02
N ILE A 80 4.56 -6.79 15.43
CA ILE A 80 5.54 -5.74 15.77
C ILE A 80 6.53 -6.19 16.85
N GLU A 81 6.07 -6.96 17.83
CA GLU A 81 6.94 -7.48 18.89
C GLU A 81 7.99 -8.46 18.35
N TRP A 82 7.64 -9.22 17.31
CA TRP A 82 8.59 -10.09 16.64
C TRP A 82 9.62 -9.29 15.83
N ILE A 83 9.17 -8.22 15.16
CA ILE A 83 10.08 -7.30 14.46
C ILE A 83 11.07 -6.66 15.46
N LYS A 84 10.60 -6.26 16.65
CA LYS A 84 11.46 -5.72 17.72
C LYS A 84 12.49 -6.74 18.19
N GLU A 85 12.05 -7.96 18.47
CA GLU A 85 12.92 -9.04 18.94
C GLU A 85 14.01 -9.39 17.92
N LYS A 86 13.65 -9.45 16.64
CA LYS A 86 14.54 -9.85 15.54
C LYS A 86 15.14 -8.68 14.78
N TRP A 87 15.10 -7.48 15.36
CA TRP A 87 15.56 -6.28 14.65
C TRP A 87 16.99 -6.39 14.10
N SER A 88 17.91 -6.98 14.87
CA SER A 88 19.29 -7.19 14.45
C SER A 88 19.47 -8.14 13.26
N ASP A 89 18.49 -9.01 13.00
CA ASP A 89 18.54 -9.97 11.89
C ASP A 89 18.20 -9.34 10.55
N PHE A 90 17.58 -8.16 10.58
CA PHE A 90 17.26 -7.41 9.37
C PHE A 90 18.47 -6.58 8.94
N GLN A 91 18.99 -6.90 7.76
CA GLN A 91 20.06 -6.13 7.13
C GLN A 91 19.51 -4.88 6.44
N SER A 92 20.36 -3.98 5.96
CA SER A 92 19.97 -2.71 5.35
C SER A 92 18.85 -2.83 4.29
N THR A 93 18.97 -3.80 3.39
CA THR A 93 17.95 -4.04 2.36
C THR A 93 16.61 -4.51 2.93
N ALA A 94 16.62 -5.24 4.04
CA ALA A 94 15.40 -5.69 4.70
C ALA A 94 14.71 -4.56 5.48
N ILE A 95 15.43 -3.56 5.94
CA ILE A 95 14.86 -2.38 6.59
C ILE A 95 13.98 -1.57 5.63
N GLU A 96 14.43 -1.35 4.39
CA GLU A 96 13.60 -0.73 3.36
C GLU A 96 12.34 -1.57 3.08
N THR A 97 12.46 -2.88 3.09
CA THR A 97 11.33 -3.78 2.89
C THR A 97 10.34 -3.72 4.06
N ILE A 98 10.84 -3.70 5.30
CA ILE A 98 10.00 -3.56 6.50
C ILE A 98 9.24 -2.25 6.49
N THR A 99 9.91 -1.14 6.23
CA THR A 99 9.25 0.19 6.21
C THR A 99 8.20 0.31 5.12
N LYS A 100 8.30 -0.50 4.06
CA LYS A 100 7.35 -0.51 2.95
C LYS A 100 6.18 -1.47 3.13
N TYR A 101 6.43 -2.66 3.66
CA TYR A 101 5.45 -3.75 3.63
C TYR A 101 4.89 -4.14 5.00
N GLN A 102 5.54 -3.74 6.10
CA GLN A 102 5.07 -4.03 7.45
C GLN A 102 4.38 -2.82 8.08
N THR A 103 3.41 -3.07 8.94
CA THR A 103 2.80 -2.00 9.73
C THR A 103 3.65 -1.76 10.98
N LEU A 104 4.29 -0.59 11.05
CA LEU A 104 5.11 -0.18 12.17
C LEU A 104 4.33 0.78 13.07
N THR A 105 4.42 0.58 14.38
CA THR A 105 3.84 1.54 15.32
C THR A 105 4.69 2.80 15.42
N GLU A 106 4.07 3.93 15.72
CA GLU A 106 4.82 5.20 15.91
C GLU A 106 5.87 5.10 17.02
N ASP A 107 5.56 4.37 18.11
CA ASP A 107 6.54 4.12 19.18
C ASP A 107 7.75 3.35 18.69
N PHE A 108 7.55 2.36 17.80
CA PHE A 108 8.65 1.64 17.18
C PHE A 108 9.47 2.54 16.25
N LEU A 109 8.80 3.38 15.45
CA LEU A 109 9.48 4.35 14.60
C LEU A 109 10.32 5.33 15.44
N LYS A 110 9.80 5.81 16.56
CA LYS A 110 10.54 6.67 17.51
C LYS A 110 11.75 5.96 18.10
N GLU A 111 11.58 4.73 18.58
CA GLU A 111 12.65 3.92 19.17
C GLU A 111 13.79 3.64 18.19
N LYS A 112 13.48 3.36 16.93
CA LYS A 112 14.45 2.93 15.92
C LYS A 112 14.85 4.02 14.94
N TRP A 113 14.39 5.24 15.10
CA TRP A 113 14.51 6.32 14.13
C TRP A 113 15.93 6.51 13.60
N ASP A 114 16.90 6.68 14.50
CA ASP A 114 18.28 6.95 14.10
C ASP A 114 18.89 5.78 13.31
N GLN A 115 18.50 4.55 13.65
CA GLN A 115 18.93 3.36 12.91
C GLN A 115 18.26 3.30 11.54
N LEU A 116 16.97 3.63 11.46
CA LEU A 116 16.20 3.63 10.22
C LEU A 116 16.77 4.62 9.20
N VAL A 117 16.97 5.89 9.60
CA VAL A 117 17.45 6.94 8.68
C VAL A 117 18.93 6.80 8.34
N ALA A 118 19.74 6.15 9.20
CA ALA A 118 21.15 5.88 8.91
C ALA A 118 21.36 4.83 7.80
N PHE A 119 20.35 4.01 7.50
CA PHE A 119 20.47 2.95 6.51
C PHE A 119 20.33 3.42 5.07
N SER A 120 19.42 4.37 4.82
CA SER A 120 19.15 4.83 3.45
C SER A 120 18.34 6.13 3.47
N ASP A 121 18.70 7.05 2.59
CA ASP A 121 17.94 8.29 2.35
C ASP A 121 16.48 8.02 1.91
N LYS A 122 16.20 6.82 1.39
CA LYS A 122 14.86 6.41 0.95
C LYS A 122 13.92 6.00 2.09
N VAL A 123 14.46 5.74 3.29
CA VAL A 123 13.63 5.28 4.42
C VAL A 123 12.62 6.34 4.82
N GLY A 124 13.03 7.61 4.86
CA GLY A 124 12.11 8.71 5.13
C GLY A 124 10.97 8.83 4.11
N GLU A 125 11.28 8.67 2.82
CA GLU A 125 10.29 8.60 1.75
C GLU A 125 9.31 7.45 1.96
N GLN A 126 9.81 6.25 2.27
CA GLN A 126 8.98 5.07 2.48
C GLN A 126 8.08 5.19 3.72
N ILE A 127 8.62 5.69 4.84
CA ILE A 127 7.84 5.96 6.04
C ILE A 127 6.73 6.96 5.72
N SER A 128 7.04 8.06 5.03
CA SER A 128 6.06 9.07 4.61
C SER A 128 4.91 8.48 3.78
N ARG A 129 5.21 7.48 2.97
CA ARG A 129 4.27 6.87 2.02
C ARG A 129 3.48 5.71 2.61
N TYR A 130 4.11 4.86 3.41
CA TYR A 130 3.56 3.55 3.78
C TYR A 130 3.19 3.40 5.25
N GLN A 131 3.70 4.28 6.13
CA GLN A 131 3.41 4.22 7.56
C GLN A 131 2.38 5.28 7.96
N THR A 132 1.59 4.99 8.98
CA THR A 132 0.65 5.97 9.55
C THR A 132 1.32 6.70 10.71
N MET A 133 1.29 8.03 10.66
CA MET A 133 1.94 8.89 11.66
C MET A 133 0.98 9.93 12.20
N THR A 134 1.20 10.32 13.46
CA THR A 134 0.56 11.52 14.03
C THR A 134 1.19 12.79 13.45
N VAL A 135 0.43 13.89 13.48
CA VAL A 135 0.95 15.21 13.05
C VAL A 135 2.14 15.65 13.91
N ASP A 136 2.13 15.32 15.20
CA ASP A 136 3.23 15.67 16.12
C ASP A 136 4.52 14.92 15.76
N PHE A 137 4.42 13.63 15.40
CA PHE A 137 5.57 12.87 14.92
C PHE A 137 6.08 13.37 13.56
N ILE A 138 5.16 13.73 12.64
CA ILE A 138 5.54 14.33 11.36
C ILE A 138 6.29 15.65 11.60
N LYS A 139 5.85 16.51 12.54
CA LYS A 139 6.55 17.74 12.90
C LYS A 139 7.95 17.47 13.43
N GLU A 140 8.07 16.53 14.36
CA GLU A 140 9.34 16.17 15.00
C GLU A 140 10.37 15.67 13.97
N LYS A 141 9.94 14.90 12.96
CA LYS A 141 10.80 14.23 12.00
C LYS A 141 10.80 14.88 10.60
N TRP A 142 10.25 16.09 10.47
CA TRP A 142 9.99 16.77 9.19
C TRP A 142 11.16 16.75 8.21
N GLU A 143 12.37 17.04 8.68
CA GLU A 143 13.56 17.15 7.86
C GLU A 143 13.98 15.84 7.15
N TYR A 144 13.48 14.71 7.64
CA TYR A 144 13.76 13.38 7.10
C TYR A 144 12.64 12.84 6.23
N LEU A 145 11.48 13.48 6.23
CA LEU A 145 10.27 13.00 5.59
C LEU A 145 10.06 13.66 4.23
N ASP A 146 9.42 12.94 3.32
CA ASP A 146 9.07 13.47 1.99
C ASP A 146 7.73 14.22 2.04
N SER A 147 7.77 15.52 1.84
CA SER A 147 6.60 16.41 1.94
C SER A 147 5.51 16.10 0.89
N ASN A 148 5.88 15.55 -0.28
CA ASN A 148 4.90 15.16 -1.30
C ASN A 148 4.12 13.92 -0.85
N TYR A 149 4.83 12.92 -0.26
CA TYR A 149 4.15 11.73 0.27
C TYR A 149 3.38 12.03 1.54
N ILE A 150 3.88 12.93 2.42
CA ILE A 150 3.12 13.44 3.56
C ILE A 150 1.81 14.08 3.08
N SER A 151 1.88 14.96 2.09
CA SER A 151 0.69 15.61 1.53
C SER A 151 -0.34 14.64 0.94
N ARG A 152 0.12 13.48 0.43
CA ARG A 152 -0.73 12.47 -0.23
C ARG A 152 -1.31 11.45 0.72
N TYR A 153 -0.52 10.96 1.67
CA TYR A 153 -0.82 9.72 2.38
C TYR A 153 -1.06 9.89 3.88
N GLN A 154 -0.68 11.04 4.45
CA GLN A 154 -0.86 11.28 5.89
C GLN A 154 -2.11 12.11 6.19
N LYS A 155 -2.74 11.85 7.32
CA LYS A 155 -3.87 12.62 7.82
C LYS A 155 -3.38 13.92 8.46
N LEU A 156 -3.56 15.04 7.78
CA LEU A 156 -3.05 16.33 8.22
C LEU A 156 -4.14 17.17 8.88
N THR A 157 -3.77 17.92 9.91
CA THR A 157 -4.66 18.94 10.49
C THR A 157 -4.55 20.24 9.72
N VAL A 158 -5.61 21.06 9.78
CA VAL A 158 -5.66 22.39 9.15
C VAL A 158 -4.51 23.27 9.63
N ASP A 159 -4.23 23.25 10.94
CA ASP A 159 -3.16 24.06 11.52
C ASP A 159 -1.78 23.62 11.03
N PHE A 160 -1.56 22.31 10.86
CA PHE A 160 -0.32 21.82 10.29
C PHE A 160 -0.16 22.21 8.81
N ILE A 161 -1.24 22.13 8.03
CA ILE A 161 -1.23 22.54 6.63
C ILE A 161 -0.89 24.04 6.55
N LYS A 162 -1.46 24.89 7.42
CA LYS A 162 -1.14 26.32 7.48
C LYS A 162 0.33 26.57 7.84
N GLU A 163 0.85 25.83 8.85
CA GLU A 163 2.22 25.97 9.34
C GLU A 163 3.26 25.58 8.28
N LYS A 164 2.99 24.52 7.50
CA LYS A 164 3.93 23.93 6.51
C LYS A 164 3.57 24.24 5.06
N TRP A 165 2.72 25.24 4.84
CA TRP A 165 2.12 25.55 3.54
C TRP A 165 3.12 25.57 2.39
N ASP A 166 4.20 26.33 2.53
CA ASP A 166 5.20 26.51 1.48
C ASP A 166 6.04 25.26 1.16
N GLN A 167 5.92 24.24 2.01
CA GLN A 167 6.69 22.99 1.90
C GLN A 167 5.83 21.81 1.45
N LEU A 168 4.50 21.93 1.56
CA LEU A 168 3.55 20.88 1.18
C LEU A 168 3.19 20.97 -0.31
N SER A 169 2.84 19.84 -0.88
CA SER A 169 2.34 19.77 -2.25
C SER A 169 0.87 20.20 -2.31
N VAL A 170 0.61 21.44 -2.75
CA VAL A 170 -0.74 21.98 -2.91
C VAL A 170 -1.61 21.07 -3.79
N ALA A 171 -1.06 20.56 -4.90
CA ALA A 171 -1.78 19.66 -5.79
C ALA A 171 -2.16 18.33 -5.10
N ALA A 172 -1.27 17.81 -4.25
CA ALA A 172 -1.55 16.60 -3.48
C ALA A 172 -2.58 16.85 -2.37
N LEU A 173 -2.47 17.96 -1.65
CA LEU A 173 -3.46 18.34 -0.63
C LEU A 173 -4.86 18.48 -1.22
N ALA A 174 -4.99 19.15 -2.36
CA ALA A 174 -6.27 19.35 -3.03
C ALA A 174 -6.97 18.05 -3.42
N VAL A 175 -6.20 16.98 -3.63
CA VAL A 175 -6.71 15.71 -4.16
C VAL A 175 -6.92 14.68 -3.04
N PHE A 176 -5.97 14.58 -2.10
CA PHE A 176 -5.92 13.46 -1.17
C PHE A 176 -6.36 13.81 0.25
N GLN A 177 -6.43 15.10 0.59
CA GLN A 177 -6.90 15.51 1.90
C GLN A 177 -8.40 15.86 1.83
N ILE A 178 -9.14 15.46 2.87
CA ILE A 178 -10.50 16.00 3.09
C ILE A 178 -10.30 17.42 3.60
N ILE A 179 -10.26 18.36 2.68
CA ILE A 179 -9.96 19.74 2.99
C ILE A 179 -11.25 20.44 3.39
N SER A 180 -11.29 20.99 4.61
CA SER A 180 -12.37 21.89 5.02
C SER A 180 -12.43 23.13 4.12
N ASP A 181 -13.58 23.77 4.04
CA ASP A 181 -13.77 24.99 3.22
C ASP A 181 -12.75 26.08 3.58
N ASP A 182 -12.31 26.15 4.85
CA ASP A 182 -11.28 27.09 5.29
C ASP A 182 -9.92 26.82 4.61
N VAL A 183 -9.53 25.56 4.45
CA VAL A 183 -8.29 25.19 3.77
C VAL A 183 -8.44 25.39 2.26
N ARG A 184 -9.60 25.15 1.69
CA ARG A 184 -9.88 25.44 0.28
C ARG A 184 -9.72 26.93 -0.03
N SER A 185 -10.28 27.78 0.83
CA SER A 185 -10.13 29.22 0.72
C SER A 185 -8.68 29.67 0.80
N LEU A 186 -7.90 29.07 1.71
CA LEU A 186 -6.44 29.27 1.82
C LEU A 186 -5.68 28.84 0.57
N LEU A 187 -6.16 27.77 -0.10
CA LEU A 187 -5.57 27.23 -1.32
C LEU A 187 -5.92 28.06 -2.56
N GLY A 188 -6.78 29.08 -2.42
CA GLY A 188 -7.36 29.78 -3.57
C GLY A 188 -8.17 28.82 -4.46
N LEU A 189 -8.57 27.69 -3.90
CA LEU A 189 -9.45 26.75 -4.58
C LEU A 189 -10.88 27.25 -4.39
N GLU A 190 -11.53 27.61 -5.47
CA GLU A 190 -12.98 27.81 -5.46
C GLU A 190 -13.64 26.62 -4.74
N PRO A 191 -14.69 26.86 -3.94
CA PRO A 191 -15.46 25.76 -3.40
C PRO A 191 -15.82 24.82 -4.57
N PRO A 192 -15.70 23.49 -4.43
CA PRO A 192 -16.06 22.59 -5.52
C PRO A 192 -17.47 22.99 -5.94
N ALA A 193 -17.70 23.04 -7.23
CA ALA A 193 -19.07 23.13 -7.73
C ALA A 193 -19.85 22.13 -6.89
N LYS A 194 -20.86 22.60 -6.16
CA LYS A 194 -21.61 21.78 -5.18
C LYS A 194 -22.05 20.45 -5.78
N THR A 195 -22.05 20.39 -7.11
CA THR A 195 -22.44 19.24 -7.92
C THR A 195 -21.64 19.18 -9.21
N ILE A 196 -21.34 17.98 -9.66
CA ILE A 196 -20.78 17.70 -10.99
C ILE A 196 -21.78 16.87 -11.79
N THR A 197 -21.96 17.21 -13.07
CA THR A 197 -22.84 16.46 -13.97
C THR A 197 -22.04 15.44 -14.78
N GLY A 198 -22.69 14.34 -15.20
CA GLY A 198 -22.10 13.38 -16.14
C GLY A 198 -21.61 14.05 -17.43
N ALA A 199 -22.33 15.07 -17.93
CA ALA A 199 -21.93 15.86 -19.09
C ALA A 199 -20.60 16.63 -18.86
N GLN A 200 -20.37 17.14 -17.65
CA GLN A 200 -19.10 17.79 -17.30
C GLN A 200 -17.95 16.79 -17.23
N ILE A 201 -18.21 15.58 -16.72
CA ILE A 201 -17.20 14.49 -16.70
C ILE A 201 -16.84 14.10 -18.13
N LEU A 202 -17.82 13.89 -19.01
CA LEU A 202 -17.62 13.58 -20.42
C LEU A 202 -16.84 14.66 -21.17
N ALA A 203 -17.09 15.93 -20.84
CA ALA A 203 -16.40 17.07 -21.46
C ALA A 203 -14.89 17.12 -21.16
N PHE A 204 -14.40 16.34 -20.19
CA PHE A 204 -12.97 16.22 -19.88
C PHE A 204 -12.25 15.13 -20.65
N ASP A 205 -12.94 14.40 -21.53
CA ASP A 205 -12.39 13.31 -22.34
C ASP A 205 -11.73 12.21 -21.46
N PRO A 206 -12.52 11.53 -20.60
CA PRO A 206 -12.02 10.45 -19.76
C PRO A 206 -11.62 9.24 -20.63
N CYS A 207 -10.63 8.46 -20.17
CA CYS A 207 -10.31 7.20 -20.82
C CYS A 207 -11.48 6.20 -20.71
N SER A 208 -11.57 5.26 -21.68
CA SER A 208 -12.65 4.25 -21.73
C SER A 208 -12.82 3.51 -20.40
N ASP A 209 -11.73 3.04 -19.82
CA ASP A 209 -11.74 2.29 -18.54
C ASP A 209 -12.26 3.15 -17.36
N GLY A 210 -11.97 4.44 -17.35
CA GLY A 210 -12.49 5.39 -16.36
C GLY A 210 -13.99 5.60 -16.52
N MET A 211 -14.48 5.67 -17.74
CA MET A 211 -15.92 5.78 -18.03
C MET A 211 -16.67 4.50 -17.69
N ASP A 212 -16.10 3.33 -17.99
CA ASP A 212 -16.72 2.04 -17.64
C ASP A 212 -16.87 1.91 -16.12
N ARG A 213 -15.87 2.32 -15.34
CA ARG A 213 -15.96 2.37 -13.87
C ARG A 213 -16.98 3.37 -13.38
N TYR A 214 -17.04 4.56 -13.97
CA TYR A 214 -18.05 5.56 -13.65
C TYR A 214 -19.46 5.01 -13.87
N HIS A 215 -19.72 4.42 -15.04
CA HIS A 215 -21.02 3.84 -15.38
C HIS A 215 -21.38 2.63 -14.53
N ALA A 216 -20.41 1.85 -14.07
CA ALA A 216 -20.63 0.71 -13.18
C ALA A 216 -21.16 1.11 -11.79
N HIS A 217 -20.82 2.32 -11.33
CA HIS A 217 -21.18 2.81 -9.99
C HIS A 217 -22.20 3.94 -9.98
N THR A 218 -22.47 4.55 -11.13
CA THR A 218 -23.38 5.70 -11.24
C THR A 218 -24.46 5.38 -12.26
N PRO A 219 -25.75 5.38 -11.88
CA PRO A 219 -26.82 5.24 -12.85
C PRO A 219 -26.71 6.33 -13.93
N LEU A 220 -26.84 5.95 -15.19
CA LEU A 220 -26.71 6.84 -16.36
C LEU A 220 -27.65 8.07 -16.29
N ASP A 221 -28.78 7.92 -15.61
CA ASP A 221 -29.78 8.97 -15.44
C ASP A 221 -29.52 9.91 -14.25
N THR A 222 -28.49 9.64 -13.43
CA THR A 222 -28.13 10.51 -12.31
C THR A 222 -27.31 11.68 -12.85
N THR A 223 -27.99 12.74 -13.24
CA THR A 223 -27.37 13.88 -13.92
C THR A 223 -26.54 14.78 -13.02
N VAL A 224 -26.63 14.60 -11.69
CA VAL A 224 -25.99 15.52 -10.73
C VAL A 224 -25.53 14.75 -9.50
N LEU A 225 -24.23 14.67 -9.29
CA LEU A 225 -23.62 14.13 -8.06
C LEU A 225 -22.96 15.28 -7.30
N THR A 226 -23.08 15.27 -5.98
CA THR A 226 -22.20 16.07 -5.14
C THR A 226 -20.79 15.49 -5.20
N TRP A 227 -19.79 16.32 -4.95
CA TRP A 227 -18.40 15.87 -4.91
C TRP A 227 -18.18 14.76 -3.86
N ASN A 228 -18.88 14.84 -2.73
CA ASN A 228 -18.80 13.83 -1.67
C ASN A 228 -19.40 12.50 -2.12
N GLU A 229 -20.54 12.50 -2.79
CA GLU A 229 -21.13 11.28 -3.36
C GLU A 229 -20.20 10.62 -4.39
N LEU A 230 -19.56 11.43 -5.24
CA LEU A 230 -18.58 10.93 -6.19
C LEU A 230 -17.35 10.30 -5.48
N LEU A 231 -16.85 10.94 -4.42
CA LEU A 231 -15.77 10.43 -3.61
C LEU A 231 -16.14 9.11 -2.94
N GLU A 232 -17.32 9.02 -2.34
CA GLU A 232 -17.80 7.79 -1.68
C GLU A 232 -17.95 6.63 -2.67
N LEU A 233 -18.46 6.88 -3.85
CA LEU A 233 -18.65 5.87 -4.89
C LEU A 233 -17.32 5.30 -5.42
N HIS A 234 -16.30 6.13 -5.54
CA HIS A 234 -15.04 5.75 -6.17
C HIS A 234 -13.88 5.50 -5.19
N ALA A 235 -14.01 5.88 -3.92
CA ALA A 235 -12.97 5.70 -2.89
C ALA A 235 -12.73 4.22 -2.51
N THR A 236 -13.61 3.31 -2.91
CA THR A 236 -13.56 1.88 -2.55
C THR A 236 -12.53 1.08 -3.33
N SER A 237 -11.95 1.62 -4.40
CA SER A 237 -10.97 0.93 -5.22
C SER A 237 -9.74 1.80 -5.52
N LYS A 238 -8.59 1.16 -5.72
CA LYS A 238 -7.33 1.85 -6.08
C LYS A 238 -7.46 2.61 -7.42
N ASP A 239 -8.20 2.06 -8.36
CA ASP A 239 -8.44 2.66 -9.67
C ASP A 239 -9.46 3.80 -9.61
N GLY A 240 -10.48 3.68 -8.75
CA GLY A 240 -11.43 4.75 -8.48
C GLY A 240 -10.77 5.99 -7.88
N LEU A 241 -9.83 5.83 -6.98
CA LEU A 241 -9.02 6.94 -6.45
C LEU A 241 -8.19 7.63 -7.54
N ARG A 242 -7.68 6.88 -8.51
CA ARG A 242 -6.96 7.44 -9.67
C ARG A 242 -7.88 8.26 -10.58
N ASP A 243 -9.11 7.81 -10.78
CA ASP A 243 -10.12 8.52 -11.59
C ASP A 243 -10.55 9.82 -10.93
N ILE A 244 -10.74 9.80 -9.60
CA ILE A 244 -11.01 11.03 -8.80
C ILE A 244 -9.85 12.01 -8.90
N HIS A 245 -8.61 11.52 -8.82
CA HIS A 245 -7.41 12.33 -8.98
C HIS A 245 -7.37 13.03 -10.33
N TRP A 246 -7.61 12.27 -11.40
CA TRP A 246 -7.67 12.81 -12.76
C TRP A 246 -8.77 13.87 -12.90
N LEU A 247 -9.96 13.59 -12.37
CA LEU A 247 -11.09 14.50 -12.43
C LEU A 247 -10.84 15.79 -11.64
N SER A 248 -10.24 15.70 -10.44
CA SER A 248 -9.85 16.85 -9.64
C SER A 248 -8.84 17.74 -10.36
N TYR A 249 -7.85 17.11 -11.00
CA TYR A 249 -6.86 17.83 -11.81
C TYR A 249 -7.51 18.56 -12.98
N LYS A 250 -8.46 17.93 -13.68
CA LYS A 250 -9.18 18.53 -14.80
C LYS A 250 -10.08 19.68 -14.36
N LEU A 251 -10.78 19.53 -13.23
CA LEU A 251 -11.60 20.57 -12.64
C LEU A 251 -10.76 21.78 -12.19
N GLY A 252 -9.63 21.55 -11.53
CA GLY A 252 -8.71 22.61 -11.11
C GLY A 252 -8.11 23.41 -12.27
N LYS A 253 -7.81 22.77 -13.40
CA LYS A 253 -7.34 23.47 -14.60
C LYS A 253 -8.39 24.34 -15.29
N LYS A 254 -9.67 24.00 -15.19
CA LYS A 254 -10.75 24.81 -15.80
C LYS A 254 -11.21 25.97 -14.92
N ILE A 255 -10.93 25.90 -13.62
CA ILE A 255 -11.28 26.96 -12.67
C ILE A 255 -10.26 28.10 -12.72
N ASN A 256 -9.02 27.82 -13.18
CA ASN A 256 -7.92 28.79 -13.29
C ASN A 256 -7.75 29.39 -14.70
N THR A 257 -8.67 29.14 -15.63
CA THR A 257 -8.72 29.76 -16.97
C THR A 257 -9.99 30.55 -17.18
#